data_d03fbbde1a417ff9d6dc691d9862d633
#
_entry.id   d03fbbde1a417ff9d6dc691d9862d633
#
_cell.length_a   1.000
_cell.length_b   1.000
_cell.length_c   1.000
_cell.angle_alpha   90.00
_cell.angle_beta   90.00
_cell.angle_gamma   90.00
#
_symmetry.space_group_name_H-M   'P 1'
#
loop_
_entity.id
_entity.type
_entity.pdbx_description
1 polymer ?
#
loop_
_entity_poly.entity_id
_entity_poly.type
_entity_poly.pdbx_seq_one_letter_code
_entity_poly.pdbx_strand_id
1 'polypeptide(L)'
;MGIVSTNKSIFMQSEFKYADLLDDDVFKLVFGRESSKDVMIEFLNQVIPDRRIVDLEFVDKEMHYLDRSRKDSIYDMFCKTDDGSRIVVEVQRRKQANFAERAVYYSTFSIVNQVNAGAGNYDFCPVYVISILNFGFKSGGSNVKSEFRLYETDTRELLTDRVTLIFLDLTKFNKCAAELSGDVLEGMYFCFKNMATLAERPDVLEHNVFRKIFEVSELINMDEVTRSKVIEKMITERDLRNQMEYALNEAIAEGRAKGHAIGHAEGHAEGLAEAARRMLAAGMTVESVAEIL
;
A
#
# COMPACT_ATOMS: atom_id res chain seq x y z
N MET A 1 -26.43 -35.05 22.28
CA MET A 1 -25.26 -34.69 23.12
C MET A 1 -24.01 -34.84 22.30
N GLY A 2 -23.26 -33.80 22.02
CA GLY A 2 -21.92 -33.90 21.41
C GLY A 2 -21.67 -33.08 20.16
N ILE A 3 -21.91 -31.75 20.13
CA ILE A 3 -21.33 -30.83 19.11
C ILE A 3 -21.09 -29.43 19.72
N VAL A 4 -20.58 -29.32 20.91
CA VAL A 4 -20.29 -28.02 21.55
C VAL A 4 -18.85 -27.88 22.04
N SER A 5 -18.00 -28.91 21.80
CA SER A 5 -16.66 -28.95 22.40
C SER A 5 -15.50 -28.59 21.46
N THR A 6 -15.75 -28.34 20.16
CA THR A 6 -14.65 -28.16 19.19
C THR A 6 -14.26 -26.68 18.94
N ASN A 7 -15.11 -25.73 19.32
CA ASN A 7 -14.82 -24.31 19.06
C ASN A 7 -13.97 -23.60 20.14
N LYS A 8 -13.82 -24.18 21.32
CA LYS A 8 -12.99 -23.56 22.38
C LYS A 8 -11.49 -23.77 22.24
N SER A 9 -11.04 -24.78 21.50
CA SER A 9 -9.61 -25.09 21.35
C SER A 9 -8.92 -24.33 20.21
N ILE A 10 -9.68 -23.77 19.24
CA ILE A 10 -9.14 -22.94 18.15
C ILE A 10 -8.75 -21.53 18.65
N PHE A 11 -9.34 -21.09 19.76
CA PHE A 11 -9.13 -19.76 20.32
C PHE A 11 -7.91 -19.62 21.25
N MET A 12 -7.19 -20.69 21.58
CA MET A 12 -6.11 -20.62 22.58
C MET A 12 -4.70 -20.41 22.01
N GLN A 13 -4.53 -20.36 20.70
CA GLN A 13 -3.24 -20.04 20.05
C GLN A 13 -3.46 -19.24 18.78
N SER A 14 -3.90 -17.98 18.86
CA SER A 14 -3.71 -17.11 17.72
C SER A 14 -2.20 -16.81 17.65
N GLU A 15 -1.59 -17.19 16.55
CA GLU A 15 -0.20 -16.87 16.19
C GLU A 15 0.03 -15.33 16.12
N PHE A 16 -1.05 -14.57 16.10
CA PHE A 16 -1.05 -13.12 16.00
C PHE A 16 -1.52 -12.47 17.31
N LYS A 17 -0.78 -11.49 17.79
CA LYS A 17 -1.18 -10.64 18.92
C LYS A 17 -1.96 -9.42 18.45
N TYR A 18 -1.51 -8.81 17.38
CA TYR A 18 -2.09 -7.59 16.81
C TYR A 18 -2.67 -7.82 15.43
N ALA A 19 -3.73 -7.09 15.11
CA ALA A 19 -4.35 -7.09 13.81
C ALA A 19 -3.51 -6.32 12.77
N ASP A 20 -3.65 -6.68 11.50
CA ASP A 20 -2.98 -6.00 10.40
C ASP A 20 -3.66 -4.67 10.08
N LEU A 21 -2.97 -3.55 10.28
CA LEU A 21 -3.48 -2.20 10.01
C LEU A 21 -3.81 -1.93 8.53
N LEU A 22 -3.34 -2.77 7.62
CA LEU A 22 -3.67 -2.66 6.20
C LEU A 22 -4.95 -3.43 5.83
N ASP A 23 -5.64 -4.03 6.78
CA ASP A 23 -7.00 -4.54 6.61
C ASP A 23 -8.00 -3.38 6.72
N ASP A 24 -8.93 -3.27 5.77
CA ASP A 24 -9.90 -2.18 5.69
C ASP A 24 -10.76 -2.05 6.97
N ASP A 25 -11.17 -3.19 7.55
CA ASP A 25 -11.99 -3.20 8.76
C ASP A 25 -11.15 -2.80 9.98
N VAL A 26 -9.89 -3.26 10.06
CA VAL A 26 -8.95 -2.90 11.12
C VAL A 26 -8.55 -1.43 11.00
N PHE A 27 -8.29 -0.96 9.79
CA PHE A 27 -7.98 0.45 9.55
C PHE A 27 -9.10 1.36 10.05
N LYS A 28 -10.36 1.05 9.70
CA LYS A 28 -11.54 1.77 10.20
C LYS A 28 -11.70 1.66 11.72
N LEU A 29 -11.37 0.52 12.29
CA LEU A 29 -11.42 0.32 13.74
C LEU A 29 -10.43 1.23 14.48
N VAL A 30 -9.20 1.35 13.97
CA VAL A 30 -8.11 2.10 14.61
C VAL A 30 -8.19 3.59 14.30
N PHE A 31 -8.50 3.97 13.05
CA PHE A 31 -8.42 5.35 12.57
C PHE A 31 -9.79 6.01 12.34
N GLY A 32 -10.89 5.26 12.25
CA GLY A 32 -12.19 5.74 11.77
C GLY A 32 -13.29 5.82 12.83
N ARG A 33 -12.98 5.69 14.11
CA ARG A 33 -13.96 5.79 15.20
C ARG A 33 -13.82 7.07 15.98
N GLU A 34 -14.93 7.61 16.49
CA GLU A 34 -14.91 8.79 17.39
C GLU A 34 -14.00 8.56 18.61
N SER A 35 -13.95 7.34 19.14
CA SER A 35 -13.07 6.98 20.26
C SER A 35 -11.57 7.03 19.93
N SER A 36 -11.20 6.99 18.66
CA SER A 36 -9.81 7.05 18.16
C SER A 36 -9.58 8.20 17.17
N LYS A 37 -10.44 9.21 17.17
CA LYS A 37 -10.34 10.39 16.33
C LYS A 37 -8.97 11.09 16.44
N ASP A 38 -8.43 11.15 17.64
CA ASP A 38 -7.09 11.68 17.93
C ASP A 38 -5.97 10.95 17.19
N VAL A 39 -6.10 9.64 16.96
CA VAL A 39 -5.15 8.86 16.14
C VAL A 39 -5.18 9.31 14.69
N MET A 40 -6.39 9.50 14.13
CA MET A 40 -6.55 10.01 12.77
C MET A 40 -6.02 11.44 12.64
N ILE A 41 -6.36 12.33 13.58
CA ILE A 41 -5.88 13.71 13.59
C ILE A 41 -4.35 13.75 13.60
N GLU A 42 -3.72 12.96 14.48
CA GLU A 42 -2.25 12.88 14.54
C GLU A 42 -1.67 12.38 13.21
N PHE A 43 -2.21 11.29 12.66
CA PHE A 43 -1.78 10.77 11.36
C PHE A 43 -1.87 11.84 10.26
N LEU A 44 -2.99 12.52 10.14
CA LEU A 44 -3.21 13.55 9.14
C LEU A 44 -2.26 14.75 9.31
N ASN A 45 -2.00 15.18 10.55
CA ASN A 45 -1.05 16.27 10.84
C ASN A 45 0.39 15.90 10.49
N GLN A 46 0.76 14.62 10.55
CA GLN A 46 2.08 14.15 10.11
C GLN A 46 2.18 14.05 8.58
N VAL A 47 1.08 13.73 7.91
CA VAL A 47 1.06 13.52 6.46
C VAL A 47 0.84 14.84 5.70
N ILE A 48 0.05 15.78 6.24
CA ILE A 48 -0.31 17.08 5.62
C ILE A 48 0.42 18.21 6.39
N PRO A 49 1.67 18.57 6.02
CA PRO A 49 2.48 19.49 6.82
C PRO A 49 2.00 20.95 6.75
N ASP A 50 1.31 21.35 5.67
CA ASP A 50 0.93 22.74 5.40
C ASP A 50 -0.31 23.21 6.20
N ARG A 51 -0.90 22.32 6.99
CA ARG A 51 -2.12 22.58 7.76
C ARG A 51 -2.08 21.89 9.11
N ARG A 52 -2.69 22.54 10.10
CA ARG A 52 -2.90 21.94 11.42
C ARG A 52 -4.38 21.62 11.59
N ILE A 53 -4.69 20.33 11.61
CA ILE A 53 -6.04 19.81 11.85
C ILE A 53 -6.21 19.70 13.36
N VAL A 54 -7.23 20.35 13.91
CA VAL A 54 -7.54 20.32 15.35
C VAL A 54 -8.78 19.47 15.64
N ASP A 55 -9.70 19.35 14.66
CA ASP A 55 -10.86 18.48 14.72
C ASP A 55 -11.25 17.97 13.33
N LEU A 56 -11.97 16.87 13.28
CA LEU A 56 -12.56 16.33 12.06
C LEU A 56 -13.88 15.59 12.35
N GLU A 57 -14.68 15.47 11.31
CA GLU A 57 -15.90 14.70 11.28
C GLU A 57 -15.72 13.52 10.32
N PHE A 58 -16.02 12.30 10.76
CA PHE A 58 -16.11 11.15 9.86
C PHE A 58 -17.44 11.23 9.11
N VAL A 59 -17.37 11.26 7.79
CA VAL A 59 -18.56 11.40 6.96
C VAL A 59 -18.96 10.05 6.40
N ASP A 60 -20.23 9.68 6.62
CA ASP A 60 -20.74 8.38 6.21
C ASP A 60 -20.81 8.25 4.69
N LYS A 61 -20.50 7.06 4.17
CA LYS A 61 -20.42 6.78 2.73
C LYS A 61 -21.76 6.98 2.00
N GLU A 62 -22.86 6.76 2.71
CA GLU A 62 -24.21 6.82 2.11
C GLU A 62 -24.66 8.24 1.71
N MET A 63 -24.05 9.30 2.24
CA MET A 63 -24.42 10.68 1.92
C MET A 63 -23.85 11.20 0.59
N HIS A 64 -23.07 10.40 -0.14
CA HIS A 64 -22.35 10.87 -1.33
C HIS A 64 -22.94 10.45 -2.68
N TYR A 65 -24.08 9.78 -2.71
CA TYR A 65 -24.67 9.30 -3.97
C TYR A 65 -25.72 10.27 -4.52
N LEU A 66 -25.28 11.23 -5.33
CA LEU A 66 -26.20 12.06 -6.14
C LEU A 66 -26.74 11.30 -7.36
N ASP A 67 -26.10 10.20 -7.77
CA ASP A 67 -26.53 9.41 -8.93
C ASP A 67 -26.15 7.93 -8.76
N ARG A 68 -27.16 7.08 -8.54
CA ARG A 68 -27.01 5.62 -8.41
C ARG A 68 -26.54 4.92 -9.69
N SER A 69 -26.49 5.62 -10.82
CA SER A 69 -26.02 5.07 -12.10
C SER A 69 -24.49 5.12 -12.24
N ARG A 70 -23.79 5.83 -11.37
CA ARG A 70 -22.33 5.92 -11.40
C ARG A 70 -21.69 4.83 -10.56
N LYS A 71 -20.45 4.47 -10.93
CA LYS A 71 -19.64 3.48 -10.21
C LYS A 71 -19.48 3.92 -8.75
N ASP A 72 -19.93 3.10 -7.81
CA ASP A 72 -19.85 3.37 -6.38
C ASP A 72 -18.41 3.67 -5.98
N SER A 73 -18.16 4.88 -5.53
CA SER A 73 -16.87 5.28 -4.97
C SER A 73 -16.87 4.89 -3.50
N ILE A 74 -16.37 3.68 -3.22
CA ILE A 74 -16.21 3.20 -1.85
C ILE A 74 -14.82 3.59 -1.39
N TYR A 75 -14.73 4.67 -0.60
CA TYR A 75 -13.50 5.04 0.13
C TYR A 75 -13.37 4.17 1.36
N ASP A 76 -12.14 3.94 1.82
CA ASP A 76 -11.96 3.33 3.14
C ASP A 76 -12.40 4.30 4.22
N MET A 77 -12.04 5.58 4.08
CA MET A 77 -12.42 6.64 5.00
C MET A 77 -12.57 7.99 4.32
N PHE A 78 -13.54 8.78 4.78
CA PHE A 78 -13.75 10.15 4.35
C PHE A 78 -13.98 11.05 5.56
N CYS A 79 -13.21 12.15 5.62
CA CYS A 79 -13.25 13.10 6.71
C CYS A 79 -13.48 14.53 6.21
N LYS A 80 -14.15 15.31 7.02
CA LYS A 80 -14.26 16.77 6.90
C LYS A 80 -13.59 17.40 8.11
N THR A 81 -12.65 18.30 7.88
CA THR A 81 -11.94 19.01 8.94
C THR A 81 -12.67 20.27 9.37
N ASP A 82 -12.26 20.85 10.48
CA ASP A 82 -12.79 22.09 11.04
C ASP A 82 -12.71 23.30 10.07
N ASP A 83 -11.68 23.36 9.21
CA ASP A 83 -11.55 24.37 8.15
C ASP A 83 -12.35 24.05 6.86
N GLY A 84 -13.12 22.96 6.88
CA GLY A 84 -13.95 22.51 5.76
C GLY A 84 -13.22 21.66 4.73
N SER A 85 -11.93 21.41 4.86
CA SER A 85 -11.17 20.55 3.94
C SER A 85 -11.78 19.13 3.89
N ARG A 86 -11.66 18.48 2.74
CA ARG A 86 -12.15 17.13 2.49
C ARG A 86 -10.96 16.18 2.36
N ILE A 87 -10.95 15.13 3.16
CA ILE A 87 -9.86 14.17 3.17
C ILE A 87 -10.39 12.77 2.90
N VAL A 88 -9.91 12.17 1.82
CA VAL A 88 -10.12 10.76 1.49
C VAL A 88 -8.87 10.00 1.91
N VAL A 89 -9.04 8.90 2.66
CA VAL A 89 -7.93 8.00 2.99
C VAL A 89 -8.27 6.61 2.46
N GLU A 90 -7.31 6.02 1.74
CA GLU A 90 -7.38 4.71 1.11
C GLU A 90 -6.23 3.84 1.56
N VAL A 91 -6.50 2.59 1.90
CA VAL A 91 -5.49 1.56 2.20
C VAL A 91 -5.50 0.51 1.10
N GLN A 92 -4.34 0.29 0.48
CA GLN A 92 -4.26 -0.63 -0.66
C GLN A 92 -3.14 -1.65 -0.46
N ARG A 93 -3.52 -2.90 -0.21
CA ARG A 93 -2.57 -4.01 -0.05
C ARG A 93 -1.96 -4.47 -1.35
N ARG A 94 -2.74 -4.46 -2.44
CA ARG A 94 -2.38 -5.05 -3.72
C ARG A 94 -2.47 -4.02 -4.83
N LYS A 95 -1.53 -4.12 -5.75
CA LYS A 95 -1.52 -3.27 -6.94
C LYS A 95 -2.79 -3.49 -7.75
N GLN A 96 -3.47 -2.39 -8.05
CA GLN A 96 -4.61 -2.36 -8.95
C GLN A 96 -4.26 -1.60 -10.22
N ALA A 97 -4.85 -1.99 -11.33
CA ALA A 97 -4.77 -1.22 -12.56
C ALA A 97 -5.40 0.17 -12.36
N ASN A 98 -4.82 1.19 -12.99
CA ASN A 98 -5.36 2.57 -13.00
C ASN A 98 -5.53 3.18 -11.59
N PHE A 99 -4.60 2.88 -10.68
CA PHE A 99 -4.69 3.37 -9.31
C PHE A 99 -4.54 4.90 -9.22
N ALA A 100 -3.62 5.49 -10.03
CA ALA A 100 -3.45 6.94 -10.08
C ALA A 100 -4.72 7.64 -10.57
N GLU A 101 -5.34 7.10 -11.62
CA GLU A 101 -6.59 7.60 -12.19
C GLU A 101 -7.74 7.51 -11.17
N ARG A 102 -7.76 6.45 -10.35
CA ARG A 102 -8.73 6.31 -9.27
C ARG A 102 -8.55 7.39 -8.19
N ALA A 103 -7.33 7.70 -7.79
CA ALA A 103 -7.07 8.77 -6.83
C ALA A 103 -7.51 10.15 -7.37
N VAL A 104 -7.26 10.43 -8.65
CA VAL A 104 -7.77 11.64 -9.33
C VAL A 104 -9.30 11.64 -9.35
N TYR A 105 -9.94 10.52 -9.70
CA TYR A 105 -11.40 10.40 -9.68
C TYR A 105 -11.99 10.71 -8.30
N TYR A 106 -11.39 10.20 -7.23
CA TYR A 106 -11.83 10.46 -5.86
C TYR A 106 -11.72 11.95 -5.49
N SER A 107 -10.65 12.62 -5.90
CA SER A 107 -10.53 14.07 -5.67
C SER A 107 -11.62 14.84 -6.42
N THR A 108 -11.90 14.48 -7.66
CA THR A 108 -12.95 15.11 -8.48
C THR A 108 -14.34 14.94 -7.86
N PHE A 109 -14.65 13.74 -7.38
CA PHE A 109 -15.91 13.48 -6.70
C PHE A 109 -16.07 14.31 -5.43
N SER A 110 -15.01 14.43 -4.64
CA SER A 110 -14.99 15.27 -3.43
C SER A 110 -15.19 16.78 -3.76
N ILE A 111 -14.73 17.26 -4.92
CA ILE A 111 -14.94 18.63 -5.39
C ILE A 111 -16.40 18.83 -5.81
N VAL A 112 -16.92 17.96 -6.67
CA VAL A 112 -18.29 18.09 -7.22
C VAL A 112 -19.34 18.12 -6.11
N ASN A 113 -19.15 17.37 -5.05
CA ASN A 113 -20.06 17.37 -3.89
C ASN A 113 -20.00 18.64 -3.03
N GLN A 114 -19.09 19.57 -3.29
CA GLN A 114 -19.00 20.86 -2.60
C GLN A 114 -19.66 22.00 -3.39
N VAL A 115 -19.80 21.85 -4.71
CA VAL A 115 -20.33 22.89 -5.59
C VAL A 115 -21.80 22.61 -5.90
N ASN A 116 -22.70 23.49 -5.42
CA ASN A 116 -24.13 23.35 -5.67
C ASN A 116 -24.50 23.70 -7.12
N ALA A 117 -25.48 23.00 -7.66
CA ALA A 117 -26.05 23.33 -8.98
C ALA A 117 -26.60 24.76 -8.98
N GLY A 118 -26.16 25.57 -9.95
CA GLY A 118 -26.57 26.98 -10.07
C GLY A 118 -25.76 27.95 -9.19
N ALA A 119 -24.75 27.50 -8.47
CA ALA A 119 -23.81 28.38 -7.79
C ALA A 119 -23.04 29.21 -8.83
N GLY A 120 -23.01 30.55 -8.65
CA GLY A 120 -22.31 31.46 -9.56
C GLY A 120 -20.78 31.44 -9.42
N ASN A 121 -20.23 30.63 -8.50
CA ASN A 121 -18.80 30.48 -8.24
C ASN A 121 -18.42 29.00 -8.12
N TYR A 122 -17.14 28.71 -8.32
CA TYR A 122 -16.55 27.39 -8.17
C TYR A 122 -15.63 27.32 -6.92
N ASP A 123 -16.01 28.00 -5.85
CA ASP A 123 -15.25 27.97 -4.59
C ASP A 123 -15.54 26.66 -3.85
N PHE A 124 -14.48 25.94 -3.53
CA PHE A 124 -14.53 24.70 -2.77
C PHE A 124 -13.34 24.61 -1.79
N CYS A 125 -13.57 23.99 -0.67
CA CYS A 125 -12.51 23.71 0.32
C CYS A 125 -11.50 22.71 -0.22
N PRO A 126 -10.25 22.77 0.24
CA PRO A 126 -9.19 21.85 -0.20
C PRO A 126 -9.59 20.39 -0.09
N VAL A 127 -9.13 19.61 -1.06
CA VAL A 127 -9.33 18.16 -1.14
C VAL A 127 -7.99 17.45 -1.10
N TYR A 128 -7.84 16.53 -0.17
CA TYR A 128 -6.69 15.65 -0.03
C TYR A 128 -7.12 14.21 -0.29
N VAL A 129 -6.36 13.49 -1.12
CA VAL A 129 -6.50 12.04 -1.27
C VAL A 129 -5.20 11.41 -0.79
N ILE A 130 -5.26 10.69 0.31
CA ILE A 130 -4.13 10.03 0.93
C ILE A 130 -4.26 8.54 0.68
N SER A 131 -3.24 7.93 0.07
CA SER A 131 -3.24 6.52 -0.27
C SER A 131 -2.06 5.82 0.39
N ILE A 132 -2.34 4.85 1.26
CA ILE A 132 -1.36 4.01 1.94
C ILE A 132 -1.20 2.74 1.09
N LEU A 133 -0.01 2.55 0.50
CA LEU A 133 0.25 1.54 -0.53
C LEU A 133 1.24 0.49 -0.04
N ASN A 134 0.83 -0.78 -0.04
CA ASN A 134 1.72 -1.93 0.20
C ASN A 134 2.25 -2.54 -1.12
N PHE A 135 2.41 -1.72 -2.13
CA PHE A 135 3.04 -2.07 -3.41
C PHE A 135 3.80 -0.88 -3.97
N GLY A 136 4.83 -1.15 -4.80
CA GLY A 136 5.65 -0.11 -5.39
C GLY A 136 4.88 0.79 -6.35
N PHE A 137 4.91 2.09 -6.08
CA PHE A 137 4.40 3.14 -6.97
C PHE A 137 5.56 3.76 -7.75
N LYS A 138 5.41 3.88 -9.08
CA LYS A 138 6.53 4.23 -9.98
C LYS A 138 7.08 5.64 -9.83
N SER A 139 6.37 6.56 -9.18
CA SER A 139 6.84 7.94 -9.00
C SER A 139 7.27 8.22 -7.56
N GLY A 140 7.92 9.36 -7.32
CA GLY A 140 8.34 9.80 -6.00
C GLY A 140 9.76 9.38 -5.57
N GLY A 141 10.60 8.87 -6.49
CA GLY A 141 11.99 8.50 -6.16
C GLY A 141 12.09 7.46 -5.04
N SER A 142 13.02 7.63 -4.11
CA SER A 142 13.24 6.75 -2.95
C SER A 142 12.40 7.09 -1.73
N ASN A 143 11.68 8.21 -1.72
CA ASN A 143 10.89 8.64 -0.57
C ASN A 143 9.64 7.80 -0.39
N VAL A 144 9.28 7.48 0.85
CA VAL A 144 8.02 6.82 1.21
C VAL A 144 6.84 7.68 0.83
N LYS A 145 6.87 8.97 1.20
CA LYS A 145 5.83 9.95 0.87
C LYS A 145 6.12 10.62 -0.46
N SER A 146 5.12 10.61 -1.35
CA SER A 146 5.10 11.39 -2.60
C SER A 146 3.87 12.26 -2.64
N GLU A 147 4.03 13.53 -2.99
CA GLU A 147 2.97 14.52 -3.05
C GLU A 147 2.82 15.05 -4.46
N PHE A 148 1.58 15.11 -4.94
CA PHE A 148 1.22 15.55 -6.29
C PHE A 148 0.24 16.71 -6.20
N ARG A 149 0.57 17.79 -6.90
CA ARG A 149 -0.26 19.00 -7.03
C ARG A 149 -0.29 19.43 -8.50
N LEU A 150 -1.16 20.32 -8.84
CA LEU A 150 -1.31 20.87 -10.20
C LEU A 150 -0.34 22.02 -10.40
N TYR A 151 0.62 21.87 -11.30
CA TYR A 151 1.62 22.87 -11.65
C TYR A 151 1.59 23.18 -13.15
N GLU A 152 1.93 24.42 -13.51
CA GLU A 152 2.32 24.77 -14.85
C GLU A 152 3.60 24.00 -15.23
N THR A 153 3.67 23.47 -16.46
CA THR A 153 4.73 22.50 -16.83
C THR A 153 6.11 23.11 -17.00
N ASP A 154 6.20 24.34 -17.45
CA ASP A 154 7.47 25.01 -17.75
C ASP A 154 7.99 25.83 -16.57
N THR A 155 7.13 26.68 -15.99
CA THR A 155 7.48 27.59 -14.89
C THR A 155 7.46 26.92 -13.52
N ARG A 156 6.77 25.76 -13.40
CA ARG A 156 6.51 25.09 -12.11
C ARG A 156 5.69 25.94 -11.14
N GLU A 157 4.95 26.91 -11.64
CA GLU A 157 4.04 27.71 -10.83
C GLU A 157 2.83 26.85 -10.41
N LEU A 158 2.46 26.93 -9.12
CA LEU A 158 1.31 26.20 -8.58
C LEU A 158 0.01 26.80 -9.12
N LEU A 159 -0.78 26.00 -9.84
CA LEU A 159 -2.07 26.44 -10.38
C LEU A 159 -3.09 26.69 -9.26
N THR A 160 -3.15 25.80 -8.27
CA THR A 160 -4.05 25.88 -7.11
C THR A 160 -3.56 24.96 -6.00
N ASP A 161 -3.78 25.37 -4.75
CA ASP A 161 -3.50 24.56 -3.55
C ASP A 161 -4.69 23.69 -3.12
N ARG A 162 -5.80 23.74 -3.89
CA ARG A 162 -7.08 23.11 -3.53
C ARG A 162 -7.11 21.59 -3.75
N VAL A 163 -6.17 21.01 -4.49
CA VAL A 163 -6.15 19.56 -4.78
C VAL A 163 -4.75 19.00 -4.53
N THR A 164 -4.65 18.07 -3.61
CA THR A 164 -3.40 17.39 -3.28
C THR A 164 -3.61 15.88 -3.20
N LEU A 165 -2.80 15.11 -3.93
CA LEU A 165 -2.74 13.65 -3.82
C LEU A 165 -1.47 13.27 -3.10
N ILE A 166 -1.57 12.43 -2.06
CA ILE A 166 -0.43 11.99 -1.25
C ILE A 166 -0.39 10.45 -1.28
N PHE A 167 0.72 9.90 -1.73
CA PHE A 167 0.94 8.46 -1.78
C PHE A 167 2.05 8.08 -0.80
N LEU A 168 1.75 7.13 0.07
CA LEU A 168 2.66 6.57 1.06
C LEU A 168 3.04 5.15 0.61
N ASP A 169 4.14 5.04 -0.14
CA ASP A 169 4.66 3.76 -0.67
C ASP A 169 5.48 3.04 0.42
N LEU A 170 4.82 2.15 1.14
CA LEU A 170 5.43 1.40 2.24
C LEU A 170 6.53 0.44 1.78
N THR A 171 6.61 0.09 0.49
CA THR A 171 7.70 -0.76 -0.01
C THR A 171 9.07 -0.08 0.07
N LYS A 172 9.09 1.24 0.14
CA LYS A 172 10.29 2.06 0.28
C LYS A 172 10.73 2.24 1.74
N PHE A 173 9.90 1.85 2.71
CA PHE A 173 10.22 1.86 4.12
C PHE A 173 10.82 0.52 4.53
N ASN A 174 12.11 0.49 4.90
CA ASN A 174 12.83 -0.75 5.20
C ASN A 174 13.53 -0.74 6.56
N LYS A 175 13.19 0.20 7.46
CA LYS A 175 13.76 0.28 8.81
C LYS A 175 13.16 -0.79 9.72
N CYS A 176 14.00 -1.43 10.51
CA CYS A 176 13.57 -2.25 11.65
C CYS A 176 13.31 -1.37 12.89
N ALA A 177 12.75 -1.94 13.95
CA ALA A 177 12.42 -1.20 15.18
C ALA A 177 13.62 -0.47 15.81
N ALA A 178 14.81 -1.07 15.74
CA ALA A 178 16.04 -0.50 16.30
C ALA A 178 16.60 0.70 15.49
N GLU A 179 16.15 0.87 14.26
CA GLU A 179 16.57 1.95 13.35
C GLU A 179 15.60 3.13 13.33
N LEU A 180 14.50 3.05 14.08
CA LEU A 180 13.52 4.14 14.18
C LEU A 180 14.12 5.33 14.95
N SER A 181 13.87 6.53 14.42
CA SER A 181 14.37 7.78 15.02
C SER A 181 13.50 8.31 16.16
N GLY A 182 12.31 7.74 16.38
CA GLY A 182 11.28 8.28 17.28
C GLY A 182 10.33 9.28 16.59
N ASP A 183 10.55 9.58 15.29
CA ASP A 183 9.61 10.37 14.49
C ASP A 183 8.26 9.67 14.37
N VAL A 184 7.17 10.42 14.55
CA VAL A 184 5.80 9.86 14.59
C VAL A 184 5.39 9.29 13.25
N LEU A 185 5.68 9.97 12.15
CA LEU A 185 5.32 9.48 10.80
C LEU A 185 6.10 8.21 10.45
N GLU A 186 7.39 8.18 10.79
CA GLU A 186 8.23 6.99 10.63
C GLU A 186 7.70 5.80 11.44
N GLY A 187 7.31 6.04 12.68
CA GLY A 187 6.67 5.03 13.54
C GLY A 187 5.35 4.52 12.97
N MET A 188 4.56 5.39 12.34
CA MET A 188 3.32 4.99 11.66
C MET A 188 3.59 4.11 10.43
N TYR A 189 4.60 4.42 9.60
CA TYR A 189 5.01 3.55 8.49
C TYR A 189 5.43 2.17 9.00
N PHE A 190 6.19 2.14 10.10
CA PHE A 190 6.59 0.90 10.75
C PHE A 190 5.38 0.09 11.20
N CYS A 191 4.40 0.70 11.88
CA CYS A 191 3.18 0.05 12.33
C CYS A 191 2.35 -0.48 11.15
N PHE A 192 2.12 0.31 10.11
CA PHE A 192 1.40 -0.16 8.92
C PHE A 192 2.04 -1.40 8.29
N LYS A 193 3.37 -1.47 8.27
CA LYS A 193 4.09 -2.56 7.61
C LYS A 193 4.22 -3.80 8.47
N ASN A 194 4.35 -3.66 9.78
CA ASN A 194 4.84 -4.73 10.65
C ASN A 194 3.86 -5.17 11.75
N MET A 195 2.77 -4.42 12.02
CA MET A 195 1.90 -4.64 13.19
C MET A 195 1.50 -6.11 13.39
N ALA A 196 1.08 -6.78 12.31
CA ALA A 196 0.63 -8.18 12.35
C ALA A 196 1.70 -9.18 12.81
N THR A 197 2.99 -8.80 12.77
CA THR A 197 4.12 -9.68 13.12
C THR A 197 4.73 -9.36 14.47
N LEU A 198 4.24 -8.30 15.16
CA LEU A 198 4.82 -7.86 16.42
C LEU A 198 4.28 -8.70 17.59
N ALA A 199 5.18 -9.07 18.50
CA ALA A 199 4.82 -9.66 19.79
C ALA A 199 4.53 -8.58 20.86
N GLU A 200 5.17 -7.41 20.74
CA GLU A 200 5.04 -6.28 21.66
C GLU A 200 5.30 -4.95 20.96
N ARG A 201 4.88 -3.86 21.58
CA ARG A 201 5.16 -2.52 21.08
C ARG A 201 6.65 -2.19 21.30
N PRO A 202 7.40 -1.81 20.26
CA PRO A 202 8.77 -1.34 20.42
C PRO A 202 8.87 -0.12 21.36
N ASP A 203 9.87 -0.11 22.24
CA ASP A 203 10.06 0.96 23.23
C ASP A 203 10.21 2.35 22.58
N VAL A 204 10.86 2.43 21.42
CA VAL A 204 11.05 3.68 20.66
C VAL A 204 9.72 4.35 20.24
N LEU A 205 8.61 3.61 20.21
CA LEU A 205 7.28 4.12 19.89
C LEU A 205 6.59 4.66 21.17
N GLU A 206 7.18 5.68 21.79
CA GLU A 206 6.70 6.24 23.07
C GLU A 206 5.53 7.20 22.94
N HIS A 207 5.35 7.83 21.76
CA HIS A 207 4.26 8.79 21.55
C HIS A 207 2.89 8.17 21.87
N ASN A 208 2.01 8.94 22.53
CA ASN A 208 0.71 8.43 23.01
C ASN A 208 -0.16 7.83 21.90
N VAL A 209 -0.03 8.31 20.67
CA VAL A 209 -0.76 7.76 19.52
C VAL A 209 -0.47 6.27 19.32
N PHE A 210 0.79 5.83 19.50
CA PHE A 210 1.15 4.42 19.35
C PHE A 210 0.54 3.55 20.44
N ARG A 211 0.50 4.04 21.69
CA ARG A 211 -0.16 3.31 22.77
C ARG A 211 -1.60 2.97 22.37
N LYS A 212 -2.34 3.93 21.85
CA LYS A 212 -3.71 3.75 21.42
C LYS A 212 -3.86 2.86 20.19
N ILE A 213 -2.98 3.01 19.18
CA ILE A 213 -2.94 2.14 18.01
C ILE A 213 -2.76 0.68 18.45
N PHE A 214 -1.79 0.40 19.32
CA PHE A 214 -1.51 -0.95 19.81
C PHE A 214 -2.66 -1.51 20.66
N GLU A 215 -3.25 -0.71 21.54
CA GLU A 215 -4.41 -1.10 22.36
C GLU A 215 -5.62 -1.50 21.51
N VAL A 216 -5.97 -0.68 20.50
CA VAL A 216 -7.14 -0.92 19.64
C VAL A 216 -6.89 -2.07 18.66
N SER A 217 -5.66 -2.26 18.17
CA SER A 217 -5.32 -3.34 17.25
C SER A 217 -5.04 -4.68 17.94
N GLU A 218 -4.95 -4.73 19.27
CA GLU A 218 -4.72 -5.98 20.01
C GLU A 218 -5.95 -6.89 19.92
N LEU A 219 -5.77 -8.09 19.36
CA LEU A 219 -6.86 -8.99 19.03
C LEU A 219 -7.71 -9.40 20.25
N ILE A 220 -7.10 -9.49 21.43
CA ILE A 220 -7.82 -9.86 22.66
C ILE A 220 -8.83 -8.78 23.10
N ASN A 221 -8.59 -7.52 22.72
CA ASN A 221 -9.45 -6.40 23.05
C ASN A 221 -10.66 -6.26 22.11
N MET A 222 -10.68 -7.05 21.01
CA MET A 222 -11.80 -7.07 20.07
C MET A 222 -12.93 -7.97 20.58
N ASP A 223 -14.17 -7.64 20.21
CA ASP A 223 -15.27 -8.56 20.37
C ASP A 223 -15.05 -9.86 19.58
N GLU A 224 -15.70 -10.96 19.99
CA GLU A 224 -15.45 -12.29 19.42
C GLU A 224 -15.73 -12.36 17.92
N VAL A 225 -16.75 -11.68 17.43
CA VAL A 225 -17.14 -11.69 16.01
C VAL A 225 -16.11 -10.95 15.16
N THR A 226 -15.73 -9.75 15.58
CA THR A 226 -14.71 -8.94 14.90
C THR A 226 -13.37 -9.66 14.91
N ARG A 227 -12.94 -10.16 16.06
CA ARG A 227 -11.69 -10.91 16.21
C ARG A 227 -11.61 -12.12 15.29
N SER A 228 -12.69 -12.94 15.24
CA SER A 228 -12.72 -14.13 14.38
C SER A 228 -12.58 -13.78 12.90
N LYS A 229 -13.28 -12.74 12.42
CA LYS A 229 -13.19 -12.26 11.05
C LYS A 229 -11.79 -11.75 10.71
N VAL A 230 -11.19 -10.97 11.63
CA VAL A 230 -9.84 -10.42 11.45
C VAL A 230 -8.80 -11.54 11.36
N ILE A 231 -8.85 -12.52 12.26
CA ILE A 231 -7.94 -13.68 12.24
C ILE A 231 -8.10 -14.48 10.95
N GLU A 232 -9.32 -14.77 10.51
CA GLU A 232 -9.58 -15.49 9.27
C GLU A 232 -8.97 -14.76 8.05
N LYS A 233 -9.16 -13.44 7.96
CA LYS A 233 -8.54 -12.63 6.91
C LYS A 233 -7.01 -12.64 6.97
N MET A 234 -6.42 -12.53 8.17
CA MET A 234 -4.96 -12.58 8.34
C MET A 234 -4.37 -13.92 7.91
N ILE A 235 -5.03 -15.04 8.25
CA ILE A 235 -4.62 -16.37 7.81
C ILE A 235 -4.72 -16.47 6.27
N THR A 236 -5.83 -16.05 5.69
CA THR A 236 -6.05 -16.07 4.24
C THR A 236 -4.97 -15.24 3.50
N GLU A 237 -4.66 -14.05 4.00
CA GLU A 237 -3.61 -13.19 3.42
C GLU A 237 -2.22 -13.82 3.52
N ARG A 238 -1.90 -14.44 4.65
CA ARG A 238 -0.64 -15.17 4.82
C ARG A 238 -0.53 -16.32 3.82
N ASP A 239 -1.58 -17.13 3.71
CA ASP A 239 -1.59 -18.29 2.83
C ASP A 239 -1.47 -17.87 1.35
N LEU A 240 -2.15 -16.80 0.97
CA LEU A 240 -2.04 -16.24 -0.37
C LEU A 240 -0.64 -15.67 -0.66
N ARG A 241 -0.01 -15.03 0.33
CA ARG A 241 1.38 -14.54 0.20
C ARG A 241 2.34 -15.71 -0.01
N ASN A 242 2.22 -16.76 0.79
CA ASN A 242 3.04 -17.98 0.66
C ASN A 242 2.88 -18.63 -0.72
N GLN A 243 1.64 -18.71 -1.24
CA GLN A 243 1.38 -19.23 -2.58
C GLN A 243 2.02 -18.36 -3.68
N MET A 244 1.91 -17.03 -3.57
CA MET A 244 2.54 -16.11 -4.52
C MET A 244 4.06 -16.19 -4.48
N GLU A 245 4.65 -16.30 -3.30
CA GLU A 245 6.10 -16.43 -3.12
C GLU A 245 6.59 -17.76 -3.74
N TYR A 246 5.88 -18.87 -3.49
CA TYR A 246 6.19 -20.15 -4.10
C TYR A 246 6.14 -20.06 -5.64
N ALA A 247 5.06 -19.53 -6.21
CA ALA A 247 4.91 -19.41 -7.66
C ALA A 247 5.98 -18.48 -8.28
N LEU A 248 6.37 -17.41 -7.58
CA LEU A 248 7.44 -16.51 -8.03
C LEU A 248 8.79 -17.23 -8.04
N ASN A 249 9.11 -17.97 -6.98
CA ASN A 249 10.35 -18.73 -6.88
C ASN A 249 10.45 -19.82 -7.97
N GLU A 250 9.34 -20.51 -8.26
CA GLU A 250 9.25 -21.49 -9.34
C GLU A 250 9.48 -20.82 -10.71
N ALA A 251 8.82 -19.70 -10.99
CA ALA A 251 9.00 -18.95 -12.24
C ALA A 251 10.44 -18.43 -12.41
N ILE A 252 11.08 -17.97 -11.33
CA ILE A 252 12.49 -17.54 -11.35
C ILE A 252 13.41 -18.75 -11.64
N ALA A 253 13.17 -19.89 -11.02
CA ALA A 253 13.96 -21.11 -11.25
C ALA A 253 13.84 -21.58 -12.70
N GLU A 254 12.62 -21.61 -13.24
CA GLU A 254 12.37 -21.96 -14.64
C GLU A 254 13.01 -20.97 -15.61
N GLY A 255 12.88 -19.66 -15.34
CA GLY A 255 13.52 -18.61 -16.15
C GLY A 255 15.05 -18.74 -16.18
N ARG A 256 15.68 -19.03 -15.02
CA ARG A 256 17.12 -19.27 -14.93
C ARG A 256 17.54 -20.52 -15.70
N ALA A 257 16.79 -21.61 -15.60
CA ALA A 257 17.08 -22.84 -16.33
C ALA A 257 17.00 -22.65 -17.85
N LYS A 258 15.95 -21.97 -18.32
CA LYS A 258 15.79 -21.61 -19.74
C LYS A 258 16.91 -20.68 -20.23
N GLY A 259 17.23 -19.63 -19.47
CA GLY A 259 18.30 -18.70 -19.81
C GLY A 259 19.68 -19.38 -19.88
N HIS A 260 19.96 -20.30 -18.95
CA HIS A 260 21.19 -21.09 -18.97
C HIS A 260 21.27 -22.00 -20.21
N ALA A 261 20.17 -22.70 -20.53
CA ALA A 261 20.11 -23.58 -21.70
C ALA A 261 20.33 -22.82 -23.02
N ILE A 262 19.68 -21.65 -23.17
CA ILE A 262 19.83 -20.78 -24.33
C ILE A 262 21.28 -20.26 -24.43
N GLY A 263 21.81 -19.69 -23.35
CA GLY A 263 23.17 -19.16 -23.33
C GLY A 263 24.24 -20.21 -23.60
N HIS A 264 24.04 -21.44 -23.11
CA HIS A 264 24.94 -22.56 -23.43
C HIS A 264 24.87 -22.96 -24.89
N ALA A 265 23.69 -23.02 -25.49
CA ALA A 265 23.51 -23.32 -26.91
C ALA A 265 24.12 -22.25 -27.83
N GLU A 266 23.87 -20.98 -27.52
CA GLU A 266 24.44 -19.82 -28.25
C GLU A 266 25.96 -19.79 -28.13
N GLY A 267 26.52 -19.92 -26.93
CA GLY A 267 27.95 -19.93 -26.68
C GLY A 267 28.66 -21.11 -27.39
N HIS A 268 28.02 -22.29 -27.45
CA HIS A 268 28.53 -23.43 -28.18
C HIS A 268 28.54 -23.17 -29.70
N ALA A 269 27.45 -22.60 -30.23
CA ALA A 269 27.36 -22.27 -31.65
C ALA A 269 28.39 -21.17 -32.06
N GLU A 270 28.54 -20.14 -31.22
CA GLU A 270 29.56 -19.10 -31.45
C GLU A 270 30.98 -19.65 -31.37
N GLY A 271 31.26 -20.55 -30.41
CA GLY A 271 32.53 -21.24 -30.26
C GLY A 271 32.89 -22.06 -31.49
N LEU A 272 31.94 -22.83 -32.03
CA LEU A 272 32.12 -23.60 -33.28
C LEU A 272 32.37 -22.66 -34.51
N ALA A 273 31.58 -21.60 -34.61
CA ALA A 273 31.74 -20.63 -35.69
C ALA A 273 33.12 -19.90 -35.66
N GLU A 274 33.61 -19.57 -34.47
CA GLU A 274 34.94 -18.99 -34.28
C GLU A 274 36.05 -20.00 -34.59
N ALA A 275 35.90 -21.25 -34.14
CA ALA A 275 36.83 -22.32 -34.47
C ALA A 275 36.91 -22.54 -36.00
N ALA A 276 35.77 -22.60 -36.69
CA ALA A 276 35.69 -22.69 -38.14
C ALA A 276 36.41 -21.54 -38.82
N ARG A 277 36.19 -20.31 -38.41
CA ARG A 277 36.87 -19.12 -38.96
C ARG A 277 38.39 -19.18 -38.81
N ARG A 278 38.89 -19.62 -37.67
CA ARG A 278 40.32 -19.77 -37.41
C ARG A 278 40.97 -20.87 -38.27
N MET A 279 40.28 -22.02 -38.39
CA MET A 279 40.75 -23.12 -39.24
C MET A 279 40.83 -22.73 -40.74
N LEU A 280 39.81 -22.05 -41.25
CA LEU A 280 39.79 -21.51 -42.62
C LEU A 280 40.90 -20.46 -42.84
N ALA A 281 41.12 -19.57 -41.87
CA ALA A 281 42.19 -18.58 -41.90
C ALA A 281 43.61 -19.23 -41.87
N ALA A 282 43.73 -20.41 -41.25
CA ALA A 282 44.96 -21.23 -41.26
C ALA A 282 45.18 -22.03 -42.55
N GLY A 283 44.29 -21.87 -43.54
CA GLY A 283 44.42 -22.50 -44.87
C GLY A 283 43.78 -23.88 -45.00
N MET A 284 42.95 -24.32 -44.05
CA MET A 284 42.20 -25.57 -44.19
C MET A 284 41.05 -25.41 -45.19
N THR A 285 40.69 -26.51 -45.88
CA THR A 285 39.55 -26.51 -46.80
C THR A 285 38.24 -26.58 -46.04
N VAL A 286 37.15 -26.11 -46.65
CA VAL A 286 35.80 -26.14 -46.04
C VAL A 286 35.39 -27.56 -45.68
N GLU A 287 35.72 -28.54 -46.55
CA GLU A 287 35.43 -29.95 -46.34
C GLU A 287 36.14 -30.49 -45.08
N SER A 288 37.45 -30.19 -44.93
CA SER A 288 38.22 -30.61 -43.76
C SER A 288 37.71 -29.94 -42.45
N VAL A 289 37.29 -28.68 -42.51
CA VAL A 289 36.71 -28.00 -41.33
C VAL A 289 35.36 -28.61 -40.94
N ALA A 290 34.53 -28.98 -41.93
CA ALA A 290 33.21 -29.61 -41.67
C ALA A 290 33.30 -31.04 -41.13
N GLU A 291 34.43 -31.76 -41.38
CA GLU A 291 34.68 -33.09 -40.78
C GLU A 291 35.17 -33.01 -39.33
N ILE A 292 35.74 -31.87 -38.90
CA ILE A 292 36.34 -31.69 -37.56
C ILE A 292 35.33 -31.13 -36.58
N LEU A 293 34.42 -30.28 -37.03
CA LEU A 293 33.42 -29.59 -36.18
C LEU A 293 32.05 -30.27 -36.21
#